data_8d89be25fe3dfa2d2beb75666a87d1d5
#
_entry.id   8d89be25fe3dfa2d2beb75666a87d1d5
#
_cell.length_a   1.000
_cell.length_b   1.000
_cell.length_c   1.000
_cell.angle_alpha   90.00
_cell.angle_beta   90.00
_cell.angle_gamma   90.00
#
_symmetry.space_group_name_H-M   'P 1'
#
loop_
_entity.id
_entity.type
_entity.pdbx_description
1 polymer ?
#
loop_
_entity_poly.entity_id
_entity_poly.type
_entity_poly.pdbx_seq_one_letter_code
_entity_poly.pdbx_strand_id
1 'polypeptide(L)'
;MNDNLQSLISNTQYPLLEQLSVARGVAGQEGAVRAILREAVLPHVAGVETDALGNLIARKPAATGNGERPLRVMLAGHMDEVGGLVQKVNDDGTLKFRSVGGIDARILPGKRLLIGPKCVPGVVLEKPVHLGRSTSAPSIDDLLIDTGGATGINPGDMITFESSYGEVGRLLKGKSFDDRVGCFILAELLKRDYPCEVVGVFTVQEEIGLRGAKVAAYSVAPDVAFALEGTIADDLPKDEDISSTTELGKGPAISVMDRSAYADRRLVELLTLTAQEHAIPYQFKQPGVGGTDAGTIHLAREGIPTVALSVPCRYIHAPAALMDPADVLHTIELMAKALGRLPSVWEDRD
;
A
#
# COMPACT_ATOMS: atom_id res chain seq x y z
N MET A 1 2.02 28.24 -5.43
CA MET A 1 1.42 26.92 -5.73
C MET A 1 1.30 26.87 -7.25
N ASN A 2 2.00 25.93 -7.91
CA ASN A 2 2.02 25.89 -9.38
C ASN A 2 0.61 25.59 -9.91
N ASP A 3 0.15 26.36 -10.90
CA ASP A 3 -1.17 26.22 -11.55
C ASP A 3 -1.43 24.79 -12.06
N ASN A 4 -0.36 24.04 -12.38
CA ASN A 4 -0.44 22.62 -12.74
C ASN A 4 -0.88 21.69 -11.59
N LEU A 5 -0.53 21.98 -10.33
CA LEU A 5 -0.99 21.21 -9.17
C LEU A 5 -2.47 21.49 -8.86
N GLN A 6 -2.89 22.75 -8.99
CA GLN A 6 -4.30 23.13 -8.80
C GLN A 6 -5.22 22.52 -9.86
N SER A 7 -4.76 22.40 -11.12
CA SER A 7 -5.51 21.73 -12.17
C SER A 7 -5.62 20.21 -11.99
N LEU A 8 -4.62 19.57 -11.35
CA LEU A 8 -4.64 18.15 -10.99
C LEU A 8 -5.60 17.88 -9.80
N ILE A 9 -5.68 18.82 -8.84
CA ILE A 9 -6.60 18.72 -7.70
C ILE A 9 -8.06 18.93 -8.12
N SER A 10 -8.31 19.77 -9.12
CA SER A 10 -9.68 20.04 -9.60
C SER A 10 -10.23 19.00 -10.57
N ASN A 11 -9.41 18.07 -11.07
CA ASN A 11 -9.80 17.00 -11.98
C ASN A 11 -9.53 15.65 -11.30
N THR A 12 -10.40 15.28 -10.36
CA THR A 12 -10.29 14.13 -9.44
C THR A 12 -10.35 12.76 -10.11
N GLN A 13 -9.94 12.64 -11.37
CA GLN A 13 -9.85 11.37 -12.06
C GLN A 13 -8.42 10.84 -11.98
N TYR A 14 -8.19 9.87 -11.08
CA TYR A 14 -6.99 9.05 -11.03
C TYR A 14 -7.28 7.65 -11.60
N PRO A 15 -7.37 7.47 -12.93
CA PRO A 15 -7.86 6.22 -13.52
C PRO A 15 -7.04 4.99 -13.11
N LEU A 16 -5.72 5.14 -12.98
CA LEU A 16 -4.86 4.06 -12.53
C LEU A 16 -5.13 3.71 -11.06
N LEU A 17 -5.25 4.72 -10.18
CA LEU A 17 -5.54 4.49 -8.76
C LEU A 17 -6.92 3.86 -8.57
N GLU A 18 -7.93 4.27 -9.34
CA GLU A 18 -9.24 3.64 -9.35
C GLU A 18 -9.15 2.17 -9.75
N GLN A 19 -8.48 1.85 -10.89
CA GLN A 19 -8.28 0.49 -11.34
C GLN A 19 -7.56 -0.36 -10.27
N LEU A 20 -6.50 0.18 -9.66
CA LEU A 20 -5.76 -0.50 -8.61
C LEU A 20 -6.60 -0.72 -7.34
N SER A 21 -7.38 0.29 -6.92
CA SER A 21 -8.21 0.18 -5.72
C SER A 21 -9.30 -0.89 -5.85
N VAL A 22 -9.94 -1.01 -7.01
CA VAL A 22 -11.02 -2.00 -7.20
C VAL A 22 -10.51 -3.39 -7.61
N ALA A 23 -9.27 -3.47 -8.11
CA ALA A 23 -8.66 -4.74 -8.50
C ALA A 23 -8.56 -5.69 -7.30
N ARG A 24 -8.87 -6.97 -7.55
CA ARG A 24 -8.83 -8.02 -6.54
C ARG A 24 -7.45 -8.66 -6.48
N GLY A 25 -6.91 -8.80 -5.29
CA GLY A 25 -5.58 -9.37 -5.12
C GLY A 25 -5.21 -9.50 -3.65
N VAL A 26 -5.71 -10.55 -2.97
CA VAL A 26 -5.23 -10.89 -1.63
C VAL A 26 -3.81 -11.45 -1.72
N ALA A 27 -3.09 -11.44 -0.60
CA ALA A 27 -1.72 -11.97 -0.53
C ALA A 27 -1.60 -13.37 -1.15
N GLY A 28 -0.70 -13.51 -2.12
CA GLY A 28 -0.49 -14.72 -2.92
C GLY A 28 -1.38 -14.85 -4.17
N GLN A 29 -2.31 -13.93 -4.41
CA GLN A 29 -3.19 -13.90 -5.58
C GLN A 29 -3.23 -12.51 -6.25
N GLU A 30 -2.11 -11.81 -6.32
CA GLU A 30 -1.96 -10.43 -6.82
C GLU A 30 -1.95 -10.31 -8.36
N GLY A 31 -2.19 -11.39 -9.08
CA GLY A 31 -2.02 -11.46 -10.54
C GLY A 31 -2.74 -10.38 -11.33
N ALA A 32 -3.97 -10.02 -10.94
CA ALA A 32 -4.74 -8.97 -11.61
C ALA A 32 -4.12 -7.57 -11.41
N VAL A 33 -3.67 -7.27 -10.20
CA VAL A 33 -3.00 -6.00 -9.87
C VAL A 33 -1.68 -5.89 -10.61
N ARG A 34 -0.89 -6.96 -10.59
CA ARG A 34 0.38 -7.03 -11.33
C ARG A 34 0.21 -6.79 -12.83
N ALA A 35 -0.86 -7.29 -13.43
CA ALA A 35 -1.14 -7.05 -14.85
C ALA A 35 -1.40 -5.57 -15.15
N ILE A 36 -2.21 -4.91 -14.34
CA ILE A 36 -2.50 -3.46 -14.45
C ILE A 36 -1.20 -2.65 -14.31
N LEU A 37 -0.41 -2.93 -13.27
CA LEU A 37 0.85 -2.21 -13.02
C LEU A 37 1.88 -2.45 -14.13
N ARG A 38 2.01 -3.68 -14.63
CA ARG A 38 2.90 -3.99 -15.75
C ARG A 38 2.55 -3.15 -16.98
N GLU A 39 1.28 -3.07 -17.35
CA GLU A 39 0.81 -2.25 -18.46
C GLU A 39 1.11 -0.76 -18.24
N ALA A 40 0.87 -0.26 -17.01
CA ALA A 40 1.09 1.14 -16.67
C ALA A 40 2.57 1.57 -16.71
N VAL A 41 3.51 0.69 -16.30
CA VAL A 41 4.92 1.08 -16.17
C VAL A 41 5.78 0.72 -17.37
N LEU A 42 5.41 -0.30 -18.16
CA LEU A 42 6.21 -0.81 -19.29
C LEU A 42 6.67 0.29 -20.27
N PRO A 43 5.86 1.30 -20.62
CA PRO A 43 6.28 2.36 -21.55
C PRO A 43 7.35 3.31 -21.00
N HIS A 44 7.63 3.28 -19.70
CA HIS A 44 8.42 4.28 -18.99
C HIS A 44 9.76 3.76 -18.45
N VAL A 45 10.04 2.45 -18.60
CA VAL A 45 11.18 1.77 -17.99
C VAL A 45 11.93 0.93 -19.03
N ALA A 46 13.19 0.60 -18.75
CA ALA A 46 14.02 -0.20 -19.66
C ALA A 46 13.64 -1.69 -19.68
N GLY A 47 13.02 -2.18 -18.63
CA GLY A 47 12.59 -3.58 -18.54
C GLY A 47 11.69 -3.83 -17.32
N VAL A 48 10.84 -4.85 -17.47
CA VAL A 48 9.91 -5.29 -16.43
C VAL A 48 9.98 -6.81 -16.33
N GLU A 49 10.30 -7.32 -15.16
CA GLU A 49 10.37 -8.75 -14.87
C GLU A 49 9.45 -9.12 -13.69
N THR A 50 9.10 -10.39 -13.62
CA THR A 50 8.39 -10.95 -12.45
C THR A 50 9.26 -12.02 -11.85
N ASP A 51 9.57 -11.91 -10.56
CA ASP A 51 10.35 -12.92 -9.86
C ASP A 51 9.53 -14.19 -9.53
N ALA A 52 10.20 -15.19 -8.95
CA ALA A 52 9.58 -16.47 -8.64
C ALA A 52 8.46 -16.36 -7.57
N LEU A 53 8.50 -15.34 -6.70
CA LEU A 53 7.47 -15.13 -5.68
C LEU A 53 6.27 -14.34 -6.23
N GLY A 54 6.49 -13.58 -7.31
CA GLY A 54 5.47 -12.79 -7.99
C GLY A 54 5.65 -11.29 -7.86
N ASN A 55 6.75 -10.79 -7.29
CA ASN A 55 7.05 -9.36 -7.32
C ASN A 55 7.19 -8.88 -8.77
N LEU A 56 6.69 -7.69 -9.07
CA LEU A 56 6.93 -7.02 -10.34
C LEU A 56 8.07 -6.02 -10.17
N ILE A 57 9.16 -6.20 -10.92
CA ILE A 57 10.37 -5.39 -10.82
C ILE A 57 10.52 -4.60 -12.10
N ALA A 58 10.54 -3.28 -12.01
CA ALA A 58 10.66 -2.34 -13.12
C ALA A 58 11.96 -1.54 -12.98
N ARG A 59 12.82 -1.57 -14.01
CA ARG A 59 14.16 -0.95 -13.97
C ARG A 59 14.19 0.30 -14.83
N LYS A 60 14.50 1.43 -14.20
CA LYS A 60 14.71 2.72 -14.85
C LYS A 60 16.15 3.17 -14.67
N PRO A 61 16.95 3.20 -15.76
CA PRO A 61 18.34 3.66 -15.72
C PRO A 61 18.46 5.10 -15.26
N ALA A 62 19.63 5.47 -14.72
CA ALA A 62 19.96 6.87 -14.45
C ALA A 62 19.94 7.69 -15.75
N ALA A 63 19.39 8.91 -15.69
CA ALA A 63 19.33 9.82 -16.84
C ALA A 63 20.72 10.35 -17.25
N THR A 64 21.65 10.43 -16.30
CA THR A 64 23.02 10.91 -16.54
C THR A 64 24.02 9.88 -16.04
N GLY A 65 24.97 9.48 -16.87
CA GLY A 65 26.08 8.60 -16.49
C GLY A 65 27.41 9.34 -16.69
N ASN A 66 28.21 9.40 -15.63
CA ASN A 66 29.61 9.93 -15.66
C ASN A 66 30.66 8.83 -15.85
N GLY A 67 30.21 7.61 -16.21
CA GLY A 67 31.06 6.43 -16.36
C GLY A 67 31.23 5.60 -15.09
N GLU A 68 30.78 6.08 -13.95
CA GLU A 68 30.70 5.34 -12.70
C GLU A 68 29.38 4.59 -12.56
N ARG A 69 29.34 3.58 -11.70
CA ARG A 69 28.09 2.88 -11.37
C ARG A 69 27.13 3.87 -10.67
N PRO A 70 25.96 4.13 -11.24
CA PRO A 70 25.00 5.03 -10.59
C PRO A 70 24.52 4.45 -9.27
N LEU A 71 24.14 5.34 -8.34
CA LEU A 71 23.43 4.96 -7.12
C LEU A 71 22.16 4.19 -7.48
N ARG A 72 21.96 3.01 -6.93
CA ARG A 72 20.76 2.19 -7.14
C ARG A 72 19.77 2.40 -6.00
N VAL A 73 18.62 2.91 -6.33
CA VAL A 73 17.53 3.20 -5.39
C VAL A 73 16.38 2.23 -5.63
N MET A 74 15.96 1.52 -4.59
CA MET A 74 14.76 0.70 -4.63
C MET A 74 13.58 1.51 -4.10
N LEU A 75 12.50 1.56 -4.86
CA LEU A 75 11.19 2.02 -4.40
C LEU A 75 10.28 0.80 -4.29
N ALA A 76 9.69 0.56 -3.14
CA ALA A 76 8.80 -0.57 -2.89
C ALA A 76 7.38 -0.08 -2.58
N GLY A 77 6.37 -0.81 -3.05
CA GLY A 77 4.97 -0.66 -2.69
C GLY A 77 4.25 -1.98 -2.91
N HIS A 78 3.37 -2.39 -1.98
CA HIS A 78 2.81 -3.74 -2.05
C HIS A 78 1.51 -3.83 -2.85
N MET A 79 1.39 -4.93 -3.61
CA MET A 79 0.25 -5.20 -4.47
C MET A 79 -0.90 -5.90 -3.76
N ASP A 80 -0.64 -6.58 -2.66
CA ASP A 80 -1.66 -7.33 -1.96
C ASP A 80 -2.59 -6.45 -1.12
N GLU A 81 -3.72 -7.01 -0.79
CA GLU A 81 -4.71 -6.45 0.12
C GLU A 81 -5.13 -7.50 1.14
N VAL A 82 -5.62 -7.06 2.29
CA VAL A 82 -6.26 -7.95 3.25
C VAL A 82 -7.55 -8.53 2.68
N GLY A 83 -7.86 -9.77 3.05
CA GLY A 83 -9.07 -10.45 2.59
C GLY A 83 -9.22 -11.81 3.24
N GLY A 84 -9.63 -12.81 2.47
CA GLY A 84 -9.78 -14.17 2.97
C GLY A 84 -9.58 -15.23 1.91
N LEU A 85 -9.54 -16.47 2.39
CA LEU A 85 -9.59 -17.68 1.57
C LEU A 85 -10.71 -18.57 2.05
N VAL A 86 -11.46 -19.15 1.10
CA VAL A 86 -12.46 -20.19 1.41
C VAL A 86 -11.74 -21.38 2.01
N GLN A 87 -12.13 -21.76 3.23
CA GLN A 87 -11.61 -22.94 3.90
C GLN A 87 -12.46 -24.18 3.59
N LYS A 88 -13.78 -24.03 3.59
CA LYS A 88 -14.74 -25.12 3.38
C LYS A 88 -16.07 -24.57 2.85
N VAL A 89 -16.70 -25.31 1.97
CA VAL A 89 -18.12 -25.17 1.62
C VAL A 89 -18.90 -26.15 2.49
N ASN A 90 -19.83 -25.63 3.29
CA ASN A 90 -20.67 -26.47 4.17
C ASN A 90 -21.82 -27.09 3.39
N ASP A 91 -22.44 -28.16 3.94
CA ASP A 91 -23.56 -28.87 3.31
C ASP A 91 -24.81 -27.99 3.15
N ASP A 92 -24.96 -26.95 3.98
CA ASP A 92 -26.03 -25.96 3.91
C ASP A 92 -25.72 -24.79 2.92
N GLY A 93 -24.60 -24.84 2.22
CA GLY A 93 -24.18 -23.86 1.23
C GLY A 93 -23.47 -22.65 1.82
N THR A 94 -23.32 -22.53 3.13
CA THR A 94 -22.51 -21.50 3.75
C THR A 94 -21.02 -21.78 3.59
N LEU A 95 -20.18 -20.74 3.68
CA LEU A 95 -18.72 -20.89 3.56
C LEU A 95 -18.05 -20.63 4.90
N LYS A 96 -17.14 -21.52 5.30
CA LYS A 96 -16.07 -21.21 6.26
C LYS A 96 -14.91 -20.57 5.54
N PHE A 97 -14.25 -19.58 6.18
CA PHE A 97 -13.12 -18.87 5.61
C PHE A 97 -12.03 -18.61 6.65
N ARG A 98 -10.85 -18.25 6.18
CA ARG A 98 -9.73 -17.74 6.96
C ARG A 98 -9.38 -16.35 6.47
N SER A 99 -9.03 -15.46 7.38
CA SER A 99 -8.46 -14.17 7.00
C SER A 99 -7.07 -14.34 6.38
N VAL A 100 -6.78 -13.48 5.43
CA VAL A 100 -5.46 -13.24 4.85
C VAL A 100 -5.12 -11.79 5.20
N GLY A 101 -4.05 -11.58 5.97
CA GLY A 101 -3.74 -10.30 6.57
C GLY A 101 -4.58 -9.97 7.80
N GLY A 102 -4.38 -8.78 8.32
CA GLY A 102 -4.97 -8.28 9.57
C GLY A 102 -6.36 -7.69 9.37
N ILE A 103 -7.43 -8.46 9.59
CA ILE A 103 -8.81 -7.96 9.55
C ILE A 103 -9.42 -8.03 10.95
N ASP A 104 -10.05 -6.94 11.37
CA ASP A 104 -10.84 -6.93 12.60
C ASP A 104 -12.19 -7.63 12.35
N ALA A 105 -12.42 -8.73 13.04
CA ALA A 105 -13.66 -9.50 12.90
C ALA A 105 -14.93 -8.69 13.22
N ARG A 106 -14.82 -7.63 14.01
CA ARG A 106 -15.95 -6.77 14.40
C ARG A 106 -16.56 -6.02 13.21
N ILE A 107 -15.76 -5.74 12.18
CA ILE A 107 -16.25 -5.02 11.00
C ILE A 107 -16.90 -5.93 9.96
N LEU A 108 -16.78 -7.25 10.08
CA LEU A 108 -17.18 -8.18 9.03
C LEU A 108 -18.69 -8.48 8.95
N PRO A 109 -19.44 -8.62 10.08
CA PRO A 109 -20.88 -8.96 10.02
C PRO A 109 -21.65 -8.02 9.07
N GLY A 110 -22.45 -8.61 8.16
CA GLY A 110 -23.25 -7.89 7.17
C GLY A 110 -22.45 -7.31 5.98
N LYS A 111 -21.12 -7.49 5.92
CA LYS A 111 -20.33 -7.01 4.77
C LYS A 111 -20.51 -7.87 3.54
N ARG A 112 -20.55 -7.19 2.39
CA ARG A 112 -20.59 -7.82 1.07
C ARG A 112 -19.20 -8.17 0.60
N LEU A 113 -19.07 -9.36 0.05
CA LEU A 113 -17.82 -9.97 -0.39
C LEU A 113 -17.94 -10.48 -1.82
N LEU A 114 -16.82 -10.61 -2.51
CA LEU A 114 -16.69 -11.24 -3.81
C LEU A 114 -15.77 -12.48 -3.66
N ILE A 115 -16.26 -13.65 -4.09
CA ILE A 115 -15.62 -14.93 -3.83
C ILE A 115 -15.21 -15.59 -5.14
N GLY A 116 -13.98 -16.13 -5.16
CA GLY A 116 -13.42 -16.92 -6.26
C GLY A 116 -13.25 -16.14 -7.55
N PRO A 117 -12.78 -16.78 -8.61
CA PRO A 117 -12.49 -16.13 -9.89
C PRO A 117 -13.73 -15.59 -10.60
N LYS A 118 -14.91 -16.14 -10.31
CA LYS A 118 -16.18 -15.70 -10.88
C LYS A 118 -16.82 -14.52 -10.14
N CYS A 119 -16.16 -13.98 -9.10
CA CYS A 119 -16.69 -12.89 -8.28
C CYS A 119 -18.10 -13.19 -7.73
N VAL A 120 -18.31 -14.41 -7.23
CA VAL A 120 -19.60 -14.78 -6.65
C VAL A 120 -19.88 -13.88 -5.44
N PRO A 121 -21.01 -13.16 -5.40
CA PRO A 121 -21.34 -12.32 -4.25
C PRO A 121 -21.67 -13.17 -3.03
N GLY A 122 -21.29 -12.68 -1.86
CA GLY A 122 -21.63 -13.27 -0.57
C GLY A 122 -21.76 -12.20 0.50
N VAL A 123 -22.42 -12.55 1.60
CA VAL A 123 -22.58 -11.67 2.76
C VAL A 123 -22.11 -12.40 4.01
N VAL A 124 -21.30 -11.74 4.84
CA VAL A 124 -20.92 -12.30 6.13
C VAL A 124 -22.15 -12.38 7.02
N LEU A 125 -22.45 -13.56 7.56
CA LEU A 125 -23.62 -13.76 8.41
C LEU A 125 -23.53 -12.92 9.68
N GLU A 126 -24.67 -12.36 10.03
CA GLU A 126 -24.87 -11.64 11.27
C GLU A 126 -25.95 -12.34 12.11
N LYS A 127 -25.78 -12.32 13.42
CA LYS A 127 -26.78 -12.87 14.33
C LYS A 127 -28.10 -12.09 14.18
N PRO A 128 -29.25 -12.75 13.95
CA PRO A 128 -30.53 -12.09 13.86
C PRO A 128 -30.85 -11.20 15.09
N VAL A 129 -31.32 -10.00 14.87
CA VAL A 129 -31.54 -8.97 15.91
C VAL A 129 -32.46 -9.44 17.06
N HIS A 130 -33.46 -10.28 16.78
CA HIS A 130 -34.39 -10.82 17.77
C HIS A 130 -33.78 -11.84 18.74
N LEU A 131 -32.60 -12.38 18.39
CA LEU A 131 -31.84 -13.29 19.27
C LEU A 131 -30.87 -12.53 20.21
N GLY A 132 -30.99 -11.20 20.26
CA GLY A 132 -30.20 -10.31 21.08
C GLY A 132 -28.78 -10.08 20.53
N ARG A 133 -28.13 -9.02 21.01
CA ARG A 133 -26.75 -8.69 20.64
C ARG A 133 -25.77 -9.58 21.37
N SER A 134 -24.70 -9.97 20.70
CA SER A 134 -23.55 -10.57 21.37
C SER A 134 -22.87 -9.52 22.26
N THR A 135 -22.48 -9.89 23.45
CA THR A 135 -21.71 -9.04 24.38
C THR A 135 -20.20 -9.14 24.12
N SER A 136 -19.75 -10.13 23.34
CA SER A 136 -18.37 -10.34 22.95
C SER A 136 -18.16 -10.03 21.46
N ALA A 137 -16.95 -9.55 21.14
CA ALA A 137 -16.53 -9.42 19.74
C ALA A 137 -16.53 -10.80 19.06
N PRO A 138 -16.98 -10.94 17.80
CA PRO A 138 -16.89 -12.21 17.07
C PRO A 138 -15.42 -12.60 16.85
N SER A 139 -15.19 -13.90 16.81
CA SER A 139 -13.96 -14.44 16.22
C SER A 139 -14.17 -14.68 14.72
N ILE A 140 -13.12 -14.52 13.91
CA ILE A 140 -13.20 -14.86 12.47
C ILE A 140 -13.61 -16.31 12.26
N ASP A 141 -13.17 -17.21 13.13
CA ASP A 141 -13.49 -18.65 13.07
C ASP A 141 -14.97 -18.95 13.29
N ASP A 142 -15.73 -18.05 13.93
CA ASP A 142 -17.17 -18.18 14.19
C ASP A 142 -18.02 -17.57 13.05
N LEU A 143 -17.40 -16.80 12.15
CA LEU A 143 -18.11 -16.16 11.05
C LEU A 143 -18.25 -17.12 9.85
N LEU A 144 -19.40 -17.03 9.21
CA LEU A 144 -19.71 -17.74 7.98
C LEU A 144 -20.12 -16.73 6.89
N ILE A 145 -20.02 -17.15 5.63
CA ILE A 145 -20.49 -16.36 4.49
C ILE A 145 -21.68 -17.08 3.86
N ASP A 146 -22.76 -16.34 3.66
CA ASP A 146 -23.92 -16.77 2.89
C ASP A 146 -23.77 -16.31 1.43
N THR A 147 -23.92 -17.23 0.50
CA THR A 147 -23.86 -16.99 -0.95
C THR A 147 -25.20 -17.21 -1.64
N GLY A 148 -26.28 -17.38 -0.88
CA GLY A 148 -27.61 -17.71 -1.43
C GLY A 148 -27.65 -19.03 -2.16
N GLY A 149 -26.78 -19.99 -1.80
CA GLY A 149 -26.69 -21.31 -2.45
C GLY A 149 -25.93 -21.32 -3.78
N ALA A 150 -25.11 -20.29 -4.06
CA ALA A 150 -24.28 -20.26 -5.25
C ALA A 150 -23.31 -21.45 -5.31
N THR A 151 -23.05 -21.94 -6.53
CA THR A 151 -22.19 -23.10 -6.78
C THR A 151 -20.91 -22.70 -7.50
N GLY A 152 -19.92 -23.60 -7.53
CA GLY A 152 -18.65 -23.40 -8.23
C GLY A 152 -17.64 -22.59 -7.42
N ILE A 153 -17.81 -22.56 -6.10
CA ILE A 153 -16.83 -22.03 -5.13
C ILE A 153 -16.04 -23.22 -4.58
N ASN A 154 -14.73 -23.04 -4.46
CA ASN A 154 -13.82 -24.09 -4.00
C ASN A 154 -13.00 -23.65 -2.80
N PRO A 155 -12.54 -24.54 -1.94
CA PRO A 155 -11.48 -24.25 -0.98
C PRO A 155 -10.26 -23.65 -1.68
N GLY A 156 -9.68 -22.58 -1.10
CA GLY A 156 -8.57 -21.82 -1.68
C GLY A 156 -8.99 -20.63 -2.56
N ASP A 157 -10.27 -20.52 -2.90
CA ASP A 157 -10.78 -19.35 -3.61
C ASP A 157 -10.60 -18.08 -2.74
N MET A 158 -10.06 -17.01 -3.34
CA MET A 158 -9.90 -15.73 -2.64
C MET A 158 -11.24 -15.07 -2.35
N ILE A 159 -11.27 -14.35 -1.24
CA ILE A 159 -12.38 -13.53 -0.80
C ILE A 159 -11.90 -12.09 -0.64
N THR A 160 -12.56 -11.16 -1.31
CA THR A 160 -12.26 -9.72 -1.22
C THR A 160 -13.51 -8.95 -0.84
N PHE A 161 -13.32 -7.77 -0.26
CA PHE A 161 -14.45 -6.86 -0.05
C PHE A 161 -15.03 -6.41 -1.39
N GLU A 162 -16.36 -6.40 -1.49
CA GLU A 162 -17.05 -5.67 -2.55
C GLU A 162 -17.02 -4.18 -2.19
N SER A 163 -16.39 -3.37 -3.04
CA SER A 163 -16.25 -1.94 -2.81
C SER A 163 -16.29 -1.17 -4.14
N SER A 164 -16.51 0.12 -4.06
CA SER A 164 -16.47 1.04 -5.18
C SER A 164 -15.49 2.17 -4.89
N TYR A 165 -14.82 2.65 -5.92
CA TYR A 165 -14.03 3.87 -5.87
C TYR A 165 -14.94 5.09 -6.09
N GLY A 166 -14.60 6.22 -5.47
CA GLY A 166 -15.37 7.48 -5.58
C GLY A 166 -14.93 8.50 -4.56
N GLU A 167 -15.81 9.43 -4.25
CA GLU A 167 -15.52 10.55 -3.35
C GLU A 167 -16.50 10.60 -2.16
N VAL A 168 -15.97 11.09 -1.03
CA VAL A 168 -16.75 11.46 0.15
C VAL A 168 -16.32 12.87 0.55
N GLY A 169 -17.12 13.87 0.17
CA GLY A 169 -16.71 15.27 0.27
C GLY A 169 -15.47 15.53 -0.59
N ARG A 170 -14.38 16.02 0.01
CA ARG A 170 -13.11 16.25 -0.67
C ARG A 170 -12.16 15.03 -0.67
N LEU A 171 -12.56 13.96 0.00
CA LEU A 171 -11.70 12.78 0.18
C LEU A 171 -12.01 11.72 -0.87
N LEU A 172 -10.99 11.01 -1.31
CA LEU A 172 -11.14 9.80 -2.09
C LEU A 172 -11.59 8.65 -1.19
N LYS A 173 -12.51 7.84 -1.68
CA LYS A 173 -13.01 6.62 -1.05
C LYS A 173 -12.70 5.42 -1.94
N GLY A 174 -12.13 4.39 -1.35
CA GLY A 174 -11.88 3.11 -2.02
C GLY A 174 -11.53 2.01 -1.02
N LYS A 175 -11.33 0.80 -1.50
CA LYS A 175 -10.67 -0.25 -0.70
C LYS A 175 -9.18 -0.26 -1.01
N SER A 176 -8.40 -0.92 -0.17
CA SER A 176 -7.00 -1.29 -0.46
C SER A 176 -6.11 -0.07 -0.79
N PHE A 177 -6.38 1.11 -0.24
CA PHE A 177 -5.44 2.22 -0.35
C PHE A 177 -4.11 1.89 0.31
N ASP A 178 -4.13 1.06 1.32
CA ASP A 178 -3.04 0.26 1.81
C ASP A 178 -2.96 -1.04 0.97
N ASP A 179 -2.01 -1.22 0.02
CA ASP A 179 -1.06 -0.19 -0.39
C ASP A 179 -1.12 0.08 -1.91
N ARG A 180 -2.32 0.13 -2.46
CA ARG A 180 -2.49 0.48 -3.88
C ARG A 180 -2.13 1.94 -4.15
N VAL A 181 -2.11 2.79 -3.10
CA VAL A 181 -1.64 4.18 -3.23
C VAL A 181 -0.13 4.23 -3.39
N GLY A 182 0.65 3.44 -2.66
CA GLY A 182 2.09 3.33 -2.85
C GLY A 182 2.44 2.75 -4.22
N CYS A 183 1.72 1.72 -4.68
CA CYS A 183 1.82 1.23 -6.04
C CYS A 183 1.53 2.31 -7.09
N PHE A 184 0.49 3.12 -6.89
CA PHE A 184 0.16 4.24 -7.77
C PHE A 184 1.28 5.30 -7.79
N ILE A 185 1.75 5.73 -6.62
CA ILE A 185 2.83 6.71 -6.48
C ILE A 185 4.10 6.20 -7.18
N LEU A 186 4.47 4.94 -6.95
CA LEU A 186 5.62 4.32 -7.59
C LEU A 186 5.50 4.33 -9.12
N ALA A 187 4.33 3.98 -9.67
CA ALA A 187 4.09 4.03 -11.11
C ALA A 187 4.21 5.46 -11.68
N GLU A 188 3.73 6.48 -10.97
CA GLU A 188 3.87 7.89 -11.36
C GLU A 188 5.32 8.37 -11.30
N LEU A 189 6.10 7.94 -10.30
CA LEU A 189 7.52 8.26 -10.20
C LEU A 189 8.33 7.64 -11.35
N LEU A 190 8.02 6.44 -11.79
CA LEU A 190 8.71 5.78 -12.91
C LEU A 190 8.50 6.49 -14.26
N LYS A 191 7.55 7.41 -14.38
CA LYS A 191 7.37 8.25 -15.58
C LYS A 191 8.41 9.36 -15.71
N ARG A 192 9.15 9.67 -14.64
CA ARG A 192 10.13 10.76 -14.57
C ARG A 192 11.56 10.22 -14.65
N ASP A 193 12.51 11.06 -15.05
CA ASP A 193 13.93 10.72 -15.10
C ASP A 193 14.66 11.26 -13.87
N TYR A 194 15.66 10.49 -13.41
CA TYR A 194 16.43 10.79 -12.20
C TYR A 194 17.94 10.60 -12.43
N PRO A 195 18.80 11.27 -11.64
CA PRO A 195 20.26 11.10 -11.72
C PRO A 195 20.75 9.76 -11.11
N CYS A 196 19.87 8.94 -10.56
CA CYS A 196 20.13 7.62 -10.01
C CYS A 196 19.39 6.53 -10.79
N GLU A 197 19.85 5.26 -10.68
CA GLU A 197 19.08 4.11 -11.14
C GLU A 197 17.90 3.89 -10.19
N VAL A 198 16.68 3.89 -10.70
CA VAL A 198 15.47 3.59 -9.90
C VAL A 198 14.98 2.19 -10.25
N VAL A 199 14.89 1.33 -9.25
CA VAL A 199 14.28 0.01 -9.35
C VAL A 199 12.96 0.04 -8.60
N GLY A 200 11.86 0.16 -9.35
CA GLY A 200 10.52 0.05 -8.80
C GLY A 200 10.17 -1.42 -8.54
N VAL A 201 9.75 -1.74 -7.34
CA VAL A 201 9.37 -3.09 -6.93
C VAL A 201 7.95 -3.05 -6.38
N PHE A 202 7.03 -3.63 -7.13
CA PHE A 202 5.67 -3.88 -6.65
C PHE A 202 5.67 -5.24 -5.96
N THR A 203 5.65 -5.21 -4.64
CA THR A 203 5.86 -6.39 -3.80
C THR A 203 4.58 -7.20 -3.63
N VAL A 204 4.72 -8.45 -3.23
CA VAL A 204 3.63 -9.37 -2.91
C VAL A 204 3.71 -9.82 -1.46
N GLN A 205 2.56 -10.23 -0.89
CA GLN A 205 2.49 -10.88 0.42
C GLN A 205 3.09 -10.03 1.57
N GLU A 206 2.91 -8.71 1.50
CA GLU A 206 3.28 -7.82 2.60
C GLU A 206 2.44 -8.13 3.83
N GLU A 207 1.12 -8.20 3.66
CA GLU A 207 0.08 -8.36 4.68
C GLU A 207 0.18 -9.66 5.50
N ILE A 208 0.99 -10.59 5.04
CA ILE A 208 1.24 -11.87 5.72
C ILE A 208 2.71 -12.05 6.12
N GLY A 209 3.46 -10.94 6.22
CA GLY A 209 4.80 -10.92 6.79
C GLY A 209 5.91 -10.46 5.86
N LEU A 210 5.70 -9.40 5.06
CA LEU A 210 6.72 -8.66 4.28
C LEU A 210 7.54 -9.56 3.34
N ARG A 211 6.91 -10.59 2.76
CA ARG A 211 7.63 -11.71 2.13
C ARG A 211 8.24 -11.33 0.79
N GLY A 212 7.49 -10.60 -0.04
CA GLY A 212 7.93 -10.18 -1.35
C GLY A 212 9.12 -9.23 -1.27
N ALA A 213 9.05 -8.23 -0.41
CA ALA A 213 10.10 -7.26 -0.20
C ALA A 213 11.43 -7.90 0.23
N LYS A 214 11.36 -8.92 1.10
CA LYS A 214 12.56 -9.66 1.53
C LYS A 214 13.31 -10.30 0.37
N VAL A 215 12.58 -10.93 -0.56
CA VAL A 215 13.17 -11.59 -1.73
C VAL A 215 13.68 -10.56 -2.73
N ALA A 216 12.89 -9.53 -2.99
CA ALA A 216 13.23 -8.48 -3.94
C ALA A 216 14.45 -7.66 -3.49
N ALA A 217 14.53 -7.25 -2.22
CA ALA A 217 15.67 -6.49 -1.69
C ALA A 217 16.99 -7.28 -1.81
N TYR A 218 16.93 -8.60 -1.60
CA TYR A 218 18.11 -9.45 -1.79
C TYR A 218 18.56 -9.48 -3.26
N SER A 219 17.65 -9.64 -4.22
CA SER A 219 17.95 -9.76 -5.64
C SER A 219 18.31 -8.43 -6.30
N VAL A 220 17.63 -7.35 -5.95
CA VAL A 220 17.89 -5.99 -6.45
C VAL A 220 19.21 -5.46 -5.93
N ALA A 221 19.57 -5.76 -4.68
CA ALA A 221 20.77 -5.26 -4.00
C ALA A 221 20.92 -3.74 -4.12
N PRO A 222 19.94 -2.95 -3.64
CA PRO A 222 19.99 -1.49 -3.75
C PRO A 222 20.99 -0.90 -2.76
N ASP A 223 21.48 0.29 -3.06
CA ASP A 223 22.32 1.08 -2.15
C ASP A 223 21.43 1.80 -1.08
N VAL A 224 20.19 2.11 -1.47
CA VAL A 224 19.19 2.82 -0.65
C VAL A 224 17.79 2.35 -1.03
N ALA A 225 16.85 2.36 -0.09
CA ALA A 225 15.47 2.02 -0.36
C ALA A 225 14.45 2.96 0.30
N PHE A 226 13.29 3.07 -0.33
CA PHE A 226 12.10 3.75 0.20
C PHE A 226 10.91 2.79 0.08
N ALA A 227 10.20 2.57 1.18
CA ALA A 227 8.87 1.95 1.15
C ALA A 227 7.82 3.06 1.01
N LEU A 228 7.01 2.96 -0.03
CA LEU A 228 5.89 3.87 -0.32
C LEU A 228 4.63 3.15 0.11
N GLU A 229 3.84 3.75 1.01
CA GLU A 229 2.83 3.01 1.75
C GLU A 229 1.54 3.82 1.96
N GLY A 230 0.42 3.14 2.20
CA GLY A 230 -0.72 3.69 2.93
C GLY A 230 -0.51 3.53 4.43
N THR A 231 -0.93 4.49 5.26
CA THR A 231 -0.77 4.35 6.72
C THR A 231 -1.99 4.84 7.49
N ILE A 232 -2.10 4.39 8.75
CA ILE A 232 -3.23 4.71 9.63
C ILE A 232 -3.33 6.20 9.90
N ALA A 233 -4.47 6.81 9.56
CA ALA A 233 -4.90 8.09 10.08
C ALA A 233 -6.03 7.88 11.09
N ASP A 234 -5.84 8.40 12.30
CA ASP A 234 -6.79 8.31 13.42
C ASP A 234 -7.12 9.70 13.99
N ASP A 235 -7.24 10.67 13.08
CA ASP A 235 -7.49 12.10 13.30
C ASP A 235 -8.97 12.46 13.55
N LEU A 236 -9.80 11.47 13.87
CA LEU A 236 -11.18 11.66 14.28
C LEU A 236 -11.25 12.07 15.77
N PRO A 237 -12.38 12.69 16.21
CA PRO A 237 -12.57 13.01 17.61
C PRO A 237 -12.35 11.78 18.52
N LYS A 238 -11.59 11.96 19.60
CA LYS A 238 -11.26 10.94 20.59
C LYS A 238 -11.73 11.39 21.97
N ASP A 239 -12.03 10.43 22.83
CA ASP A 239 -12.45 10.70 24.22
C ASP A 239 -11.27 11.13 25.10
N GLU A 240 -10.02 10.80 24.70
CA GLU A 240 -8.79 11.13 25.40
C GLU A 240 -7.92 12.04 24.54
N ASP A 241 -7.10 12.88 25.19
CA ASP A 241 -6.10 13.72 24.52
C ASP A 241 -4.89 12.87 24.09
N ILE A 242 -5.11 12.07 23.06
CA ILE A 242 -4.10 11.21 22.44
C ILE A 242 -3.74 11.79 21.07
N SER A 243 -2.45 12.01 20.84
CA SER A 243 -1.93 12.43 19.53
C SER A 243 -2.31 11.45 18.43
N SER A 244 -2.67 11.98 17.26
CA SER A 244 -2.97 11.15 16.10
C SER A 244 -1.72 10.44 15.59
N THR A 245 -1.89 9.22 15.08
CA THR A 245 -0.81 8.50 14.39
C THR A 245 -0.37 9.25 13.16
N THR A 246 -1.33 9.64 12.33
CA THR A 246 -1.21 10.62 11.24
C THR A 246 -2.57 11.32 11.04
N GLU A 247 -2.57 12.41 10.29
CA GLU A 247 -3.77 13.22 9.98
C GLU A 247 -3.92 13.42 8.46
N LEU A 248 -5.15 13.34 7.96
CA LEU A 248 -5.45 13.65 6.56
C LEU A 248 -5.22 15.14 6.24
N GLY A 249 -4.66 15.42 5.07
CA GLY A 249 -4.42 16.79 4.60
C GLY A 249 -3.21 17.48 5.22
N LYS A 250 -2.39 16.75 5.98
CA LYS A 250 -1.14 17.26 6.57
C LYS A 250 0.10 16.88 5.76
N GLY A 251 -0.07 16.29 4.59
CA GLY A 251 1.01 15.81 3.75
C GLY A 251 1.46 14.39 4.10
N PRO A 252 2.44 13.86 3.34
CA PRO A 252 3.00 12.54 3.58
C PRO A 252 3.58 12.38 4.98
N ALA A 253 3.48 11.16 5.51
CA ALA A 253 4.00 10.79 6.81
C ALA A 253 5.35 10.09 6.67
N ILE A 254 6.38 10.66 7.29
CA ILE A 254 7.73 10.09 7.36
C ILE A 254 7.79 9.19 8.60
N SER A 255 8.11 7.92 8.44
CA SER A 255 8.27 6.98 9.54
C SER A 255 9.72 6.99 10.03
N VAL A 256 9.95 7.48 11.25
CA VAL A 256 11.26 7.38 11.92
C VAL A 256 11.46 5.96 12.49
N MET A 257 10.39 5.38 13.03
CA MET A 257 10.37 4.02 13.56
C MET A 257 8.95 3.46 13.50
N ASP A 258 8.80 2.22 13.06
CA ASP A 258 7.59 1.44 13.23
C ASP A 258 7.89 0.15 14.01
N ARG A 259 7.01 -0.86 13.98
CA ARG A 259 7.24 -2.14 14.68
C ARG A 259 8.29 -3.01 14.01
N SER A 260 8.60 -2.75 12.74
CA SER A 260 9.43 -3.61 11.89
C SER A 260 10.75 -2.96 11.48
N ALA A 261 10.83 -1.62 11.45
CA ALA A 261 11.97 -0.87 10.95
C ALA A 261 12.34 0.32 11.84
N TYR A 262 13.62 0.64 11.86
CA TYR A 262 14.15 1.92 12.30
C TYR A 262 14.78 2.61 11.08
N ALA A 263 14.28 3.77 10.71
CA ALA A 263 14.68 4.47 9.49
C ALA A 263 16.13 4.99 9.56
N ASP A 264 16.80 4.98 8.42
CA ASP A 264 18.11 5.65 8.30
C ASP A 264 17.92 7.17 8.47
N ARG A 265 18.66 7.75 9.42
CA ARG A 265 18.55 9.16 9.78
C ARG A 265 18.80 10.10 8.60
N ARG A 266 19.76 9.76 7.72
CA ARG A 266 20.11 10.59 6.56
C ARG A 266 18.95 10.67 5.56
N LEU A 267 18.20 9.58 5.40
CA LEU A 267 17.01 9.55 4.53
C LEU A 267 15.86 10.34 5.15
N VAL A 268 15.69 10.29 6.48
CA VAL A 268 14.72 11.15 7.18
C VAL A 268 15.11 12.63 7.01
N GLU A 269 16.38 12.98 7.16
CA GLU A 269 16.90 14.34 6.94
C GLU A 269 16.73 14.78 5.48
N LEU A 270 17.05 13.91 4.51
CA LEU A 270 16.82 14.19 3.09
C LEU A 270 15.36 14.57 2.81
N LEU A 271 14.40 13.75 3.29
CA LEU A 271 12.98 14.01 3.08
C LEU A 271 12.53 15.31 3.76
N THR A 272 12.92 15.53 5.01
CA THR A 272 12.51 16.71 5.76
C THR A 272 13.09 18.01 5.18
N LEU A 273 14.38 18.03 4.85
CA LEU A 273 15.02 19.19 4.25
C LEU A 273 14.45 19.48 2.85
N THR A 274 14.19 18.43 2.05
CA THR A 274 13.56 18.57 0.74
C THR A 274 12.15 19.14 0.86
N ALA A 275 11.35 18.65 1.82
CA ALA A 275 10.00 19.16 2.06
C ALA A 275 10.02 20.64 2.47
N GLN A 276 10.93 21.04 3.37
CA GLN A 276 11.09 22.42 3.82
C GLN A 276 11.52 23.35 2.68
N GLU A 277 12.52 22.96 1.90
CA GLU A 277 13.04 23.74 0.78
C GLU A 277 11.98 23.99 -0.29
N HIS A 278 11.12 23.02 -0.55
CA HIS A 278 10.08 23.12 -1.57
C HIS A 278 8.70 23.50 -1.02
N ALA A 279 8.59 23.82 0.27
CA ALA A 279 7.33 24.15 0.96
C ALA A 279 6.25 23.06 0.78
N ILE A 280 6.66 21.79 0.77
CA ILE A 280 5.75 20.62 0.73
C ILE A 280 5.34 20.29 2.16
N PRO A 281 4.03 20.22 2.47
CA PRO A 281 3.57 19.77 3.78
C PRO A 281 4.03 18.34 4.05
N TYR A 282 4.42 18.06 5.27
CA TYR A 282 4.78 16.71 5.72
C TYR A 282 4.50 16.56 7.21
N GLN A 283 4.43 15.34 7.68
CA GLN A 283 4.29 15.00 9.09
C GLN A 283 5.15 13.80 9.45
N PHE A 284 5.38 13.59 10.75
CA PHE A 284 5.99 12.36 11.24
C PHE A 284 4.89 11.40 11.69
N LYS A 285 5.02 10.13 11.29
CA LYS A 285 4.18 9.06 11.83
C LYS A 285 4.53 8.81 13.30
N GLN A 286 3.53 8.61 14.14
CA GLN A 286 3.75 8.24 15.54
C GLN A 286 4.59 6.95 15.64
N PRO A 287 5.69 6.94 16.41
CA PRO A 287 6.59 5.79 16.49
C PRO A 287 5.93 4.52 17.00
N GLY A 288 6.38 3.36 16.49
CA GLY A 288 5.98 2.04 16.99
C GLY A 288 4.61 1.55 16.50
N VAL A 289 3.96 2.25 15.55
CA VAL A 289 2.65 1.87 15.00
C VAL A 289 2.81 1.20 13.65
N GLY A 290 2.20 0.01 13.47
CA GLY A 290 2.21 -0.77 12.22
C GLY A 290 3.59 -1.34 11.88
N GLY A 291 3.71 -1.93 10.70
CA GLY A 291 4.94 -2.37 10.06
C GLY A 291 4.82 -2.07 8.58
N THR A 292 5.91 -2.16 7.82
CA THR A 292 5.97 -1.90 6.38
C THR A 292 7.04 -2.78 5.74
N ASP A 293 7.09 -2.83 4.41
CA ASP A 293 8.14 -3.53 3.67
C ASP A 293 9.56 -3.06 4.04
N ALA A 294 9.72 -1.83 4.57
CA ALA A 294 10.99 -1.35 5.12
C ALA A 294 11.57 -2.29 6.18
N GLY A 295 10.69 -3.00 6.92
CA GLY A 295 11.08 -3.94 7.98
C GLY A 295 11.95 -5.11 7.51
N THR A 296 11.79 -5.57 6.29
CA THR A 296 12.63 -6.64 5.73
C THR A 296 13.69 -6.12 4.76
N ILE A 297 13.42 -4.99 4.11
CA ILE A 297 14.38 -4.37 3.19
C ILE A 297 15.65 -3.96 3.94
N HIS A 298 15.50 -3.24 5.08
CA HIS A 298 16.67 -2.73 5.82
C HIS A 298 17.56 -3.82 6.41
N LEU A 299 17.04 -5.04 6.57
CA LEU A 299 17.79 -6.22 7.07
C LEU A 299 18.36 -7.09 5.95
N ALA A 300 18.14 -6.75 4.69
CA ALA A 300 18.64 -7.55 3.59
C ALA A 300 20.16 -7.36 3.39
N ARG A 301 20.86 -8.46 3.02
CA ARG A 301 22.31 -8.47 2.80
C ARG A 301 23.09 -7.97 4.03
N GLU A 302 23.95 -6.96 3.84
CA GLU A 302 24.74 -6.31 4.91
C GLU A 302 23.98 -5.15 5.57
N GLY A 303 22.70 -4.98 5.27
CA GLY A 303 21.85 -3.87 5.66
C GLY A 303 21.70 -2.83 4.54
N ILE A 304 20.46 -2.38 4.32
CA ILE A 304 20.12 -1.37 3.32
C ILE A 304 19.52 -0.16 4.03
N PRO A 305 20.14 1.03 3.94
CA PRO A 305 19.53 2.27 4.43
C PRO A 305 18.13 2.46 3.86
N THR A 306 17.13 2.53 4.72
CA THR A 306 15.72 2.49 4.31
C THR A 306 14.88 3.45 5.14
N VAL A 307 13.85 4.04 4.54
CA VAL A 307 12.79 4.82 5.21
C VAL A 307 11.44 4.52 4.55
N ALA A 308 10.37 4.53 5.34
CA ALA A 308 9.01 4.49 4.82
C ALA A 308 8.43 5.91 4.74
N LEU A 309 7.81 6.22 3.58
CA LEU A 309 7.07 7.44 3.30
C LEU A 309 5.64 7.06 2.92
N SER A 310 4.66 7.48 3.71
CA SER A 310 3.31 6.95 3.63
C SER A 310 2.25 8.03 3.40
N VAL A 311 1.17 7.68 2.70
CA VAL A 311 -0.03 8.50 2.58
C VAL A 311 -0.96 8.19 3.76
N PRO A 312 -1.42 9.19 4.54
CA PRO A 312 -2.42 8.98 5.57
C PRO A 312 -3.74 8.46 5.01
N CYS A 313 -4.26 7.38 5.59
CA CYS A 313 -5.52 6.76 5.20
C CYS A 313 -6.34 6.41 6.44
N ARG A 314 -7.60 6.86 6.51
CA ARG A 314 -8.56 6.37 7.51
C ARG A 314 -9.12 5.02 7.09
N TYR A 315 -9.42 4.18 8.08
CA TYR A 315 -10.13 2.91 7.89
C TYR A 315 -9.39 1.93 6.96
N ILE A 316 -8.05 1.88 7.02
CA ILE A 316 -7.31 0.81 6.33
C ILE A 316 -7.77 -0.56 6.82
N HIS A 317 -7.55 -1.61 6.03
CA HIS A 317 -8.02 -2.98 6.30
C HIS A 317 -9.56 -3.12 6.42
N ALA A 318 -10.30 -2.19 5.79
CA ALA A 318 -11.76 -2.17 5.76
C ALA A 318 -12.28 -2.04 4.31
N PRO A 319 -13.59 -2.31 4.08
CA PRO A 319 -14.17 -2.20 2.74
C PRO A 319 -14.13 -0.82 2.12
N ALA A 320 -13.95 0.22 2.94
CA ALA A 320 -13.91 1.60 2.50
C ALA A 320 -12.89 2.38 3.34
N ALA A 321 -11.76 2.68 2.75
CA ALA A 321 -10.76 3.61 3.27
C ALA A 321 -11.00 5.01 2.69
N LEU A 322 -10.51 6.03 3.40
CA LEU A 322 -10.56 7.43 2.97
C LEU A 322 -9.17 8.04 3.01
N MET A 323 -8.80 8.81 1.98
CA MET A 323 -7.56 9.58 1.95
C MET A 323 -7.75 10.95 1.29
N ASP A 324 -6.86 11.89 1.59
CA ASP A 324 -6.85 13.19 0.94
C ASP A 324 -6.01 13.11 -0.36
N PRO A 325 -6.57 13.45 -1.54
CA PRO A 325 -5.81 13.45 -2.79
C PRO A 325 -4.60 14.40 -2.77
N ALA A 326 -4.63 15.46 -1.96
CA ALA A 326 -3.51 16.37 -1.81
C ALA A 326 -2.29 15.66 -1.17
N ASP A 327 -2.51 14.78 -0.19
CA ASP A 327 -1.42 14.02 0.44
C ASP A 327 -0.74 13.08 -0.56
N VAL A 328 -1.51 12.49 -1.49
CA VAL A 328 -0.95 11.65 -2.58
C VAL A 328 -0.04 12.47 -3.49
N LEU A 329 -0.50 13.66 -3.92
CA LEU A 329 0.29 14.54 -4.78
C LEU A 329 1.55 15.07 -4.08
N HIS A 330 1.44 15.45 -2.81
CA HIS A 330 2.58 15.86 -2.00
C HIS A 330 3.60 14.73 -1.82
N THR A 331 3.14 13.47 -1.70
CA THR A 331 4.03 12.30 -1.61
C THR A 331 4.81 12.10 -2.91
N ILE A 332 4.14 12.16 -4.06
CA ILE A 332 4.79 12.07 -5.38
C ILE A 332 5.82 13.20 -5.54
N GLU A 333 5.45 14.42 -5.22
CA GLU A 333 6.32 15.58 -5.42
C GLU A 333 7.54 15.52 -4.46
N LEU A 334 7.33 15.22 -3.19
CA LEU A 334 8.41 15.06 -2.22
C LEU A 334 9.40 13.97 -2.64
N MET A 335 8.88 12.78 -3.01
CA MET A 335 9.73 11.68 -3.41
C MET A 335 10.51 11.99 -4.70
N ALA A 336 9.87 12.61 -5.70
CA ALA A 336 10.52 13.00 -6.95
C ALA A 336 11.67 14.00 -6.71
N LYS A 337 11.47 15.00 -5.84
CA LYS A 337 12.51 15.97 -5.46
C LYS A 337 13.63 15.31 -4.67
N ALA A 338 13.31 14.42 -3.74
CA ALA A 338 14.29 13.67 -2.97
C ALA A 338 15.17 12.77 -3.85
N LEU A 339 14.58 12.07 -4.82
CA LEU A 339 15.33 11.25 -5.79
C LEU A 339 16.27 12.09 -6.66
N GLY A 340 15.84 13.28 -7.08
CA GLY A 340 16.70 14.20 -7.82
C GLY A 340 17.91 14.70 -7.06
N ARG A 341 17.81 14.80 -5.73
CA ARG A 341 18.82 15.30 -4.81
C ARG A 341 19.71 14.20 -4.22
N LEU A 342 19.19 12.98 -4.12
CA LEU A 342 19.79 11.89 -3.35
C LEU A 342 21.26 11.60 -3.72
N PRO A 343 21.71 11.51 -5.00
CA PRO A 343 23.10 11.19 -5.30
C PRO A 343 24.08 12.18 -4.69
N SER A 344 23.81 13.49 -4.81
CA SER A 344 24.71 14.53 -4.29
C SER A 344 24.86 14.49 -2.76
N VAL A 345 23.79 14.11 -2.05
CA VAL A 345 23.81 13.99 -0.57
C VAL A 345 24.41 12.66 -0.13
N TRP A 346 24.38 11.65 -1.01
CA TRP A 346 24.85 10.30 -0.69
C TRP A 346 26.35 10.10 -0.92
N GLU A 347 26.95 10.87 -1.84
CA GLU A 347 28.39 10.84 -2.16
C GLU A 347 29.26 11.52 -1.08
N ASP A 348 28.72 12.49 -0.33
CA ASP A 348 29.41 13.19 0.76
C ASP A 348 29.58 12.29 2.03
N ARG A 349 30.00 11.04 1.82
CA ARG A 349 30.28 10.12 2.91
C ARG A 349 31.76 10.19 3.32
N ASP A 350 32.06 10.97 4.32
CA ASP A 350 33.22 10.79 5.20
C ASP A 350 32.77 10.77 6.68
#